data_b85d3baa4423609fff46d808adb3fe1c
#
_entry.id   b85d3baa4423609fff46d808adb3fe1c
#
_cell.length_a   1.000
_cell.length_b   1.000
_cell.length_c   1.000
_cell.angle_alpha   90.00
_cell.angle_beta   90.00
_cell.angle_gamma   90.00
#
_symmetry.space_group_name_H-M   'P 1'
#
loop_
_entity.id
_entity.type
_entity.pdbx_description
1 polymer ?
#
loop_
_entity_poly.entity_id
_entity_poly.type
_entity_poly.pdbx_seq_one_letter_code
_entity_poly.pdbx_strand_id
1 'polypeptide(L)'
;KLYKNSKVLVTGASGLLGSHLVEKLVNSGANVRAVVHKREVLFEKFPNLEIIRGDLTKPEFCSEVCENIDYVFHLAVETGSISKNAKHPASIMTPTILMDFNMLKSAHEKKVSKYMYSSCACVYPHHIENMDEKSAWDGPPPKMHETISWSKRISELQCQSFQKEFGDNISIVRPSNTYGPYDHFDIENSHVISAF
;
A
#
# COMPACT_ATOMS: atom_id res chain seq x y z
N LYS A 1 -1.45 -8.43 23.21
CA LYS A 1 -0.89 -7.90 21.94
C LYS A 1 -2.02 -7.95 20.90
N LEU A 2 -2.24 -6.86 20.16
CA LEU A 2 -3.40 -6.63 19.30
C LEU A 2 -3.57 -7.69 18.19
N TYR A 3 -2.48 -8.14 17.58
CA TYR A 3 -2.50 -9.08 16.44
C TYR A 3 -2.05 -10.50 16.79
N LYS A 4 -1.92 -10.85 18.08
CA LYS A 4 -1.50 -12.20 18.48
C LYS A 4 -2.48 -13.25 17.95
N ASN A 5 -1.95 -14.26 17.26
CA ASN A 5 -2.68 -15.36 16.62
C ASN A 5 -3.61 -14.95 15.46
N SER A 6 -3.68 -13.66 15.10
CA SER A 6 -4.45 -13.21 13.93
C SER A 6 -3.72 -13.54 12.63
N LYS A 7 -4.49 -13.76 11.58
CA LYS A 7 -4.00 -13.94 10.21
C LYS A 7 -3.96 -12.58 9.50
N VAL A 8 -2.77 -12.12 9.17
CA VAL A 8 -2.55 -10.76 8.65
C VAL A 8 -1.91 -10.83 7.27
N LEU A 9 -2.56 -10.22 6.29
CA LEU A 9 -2.02 -10.03 4.95
C LEU A 9 -1.31 -8.69 4.84
N VAL A 10 -0.08 -8.71 4.35
CA VAL A 10 0.69 -7.51 4.02
C VAL A 10 1.07 -7.56 2.54
N THR A 11 0.56 -6.64 1.74
CA THR A 11 0.99 -6.47 0.35
C THR A 11 2.11 -5.43 0.26
N GLY A 12 2.94 -5.50 -0.78
CA GLY A 12 4.13 -4.65 -0.86
C GLY A 12 5.15 -4.97 0.23
N ALA A 13 5.17 -6.22 0.70
CA ALA A 13 5.95 -6.68 1.84
C ALA A 13 7.47 -6.57 1.66
N SER A 14 7.98 -6.52 0.43
CA SER A 14 9.41 -6.30 0.14
C SER A 14 9.81 -4.80 0.02
N GLY A 15 8.87 -3.88 0.21
CA GLY A 15 9.15 -2.43 0.25
C GLY A 15 9.58 -1.96 1.64
N LEU A 16 10.01 -0.69 1.75
CA LEU A 16 10.44 -0.07 3.00
C LEU A 16 9.42 -0.26 4.14
N LEU A 17 8.20 0.24 3.97
CA LEU A 17 7.17 0.15 5.00
C LEU A 17 6.71 -1.30 5.23
N GLY A 18 6.57 -2.07 4.15
CA GLY A 18 6.11 -3.47 4.20
C GLY A 18 7.05 -4.35 4.99
N SER A 19 8.37 -4.24 4.77
CA SER A 19 9.37 -5.03 5.47
C SER A 19 9.34 -4.78 6.98
N HIS A 20 9.37 -3.52 7.39
CA HIS A 20 9.27 -3.16 8.81
C HIS A 20 7.95 -3.59 9.46
N LEU A 21 6.84 -3.50 8.72
CA LEU A 21 5.54 -3.93 9.22
C LEU A 21 5.47 -5.45 9.41
N VAL A 22 5.98 -6.23 8.44
CA VAL A 22 6.06 -7.69 8.54
C VAL A 22 6.84 -8.10 9.78
N GLU A 23 8.05 -7.56 9.99
CA GLU A 23 8.85 -7.87 11.18
C GLU A 23 8.12 -7.56 12.50
N LYS A 24 7.47 -6.39 12.58
CA LYS A 24 6.69 -6.00 13.78
C LYS A 24 5.50 -6.93 14.02
N LEU A 25 4.79 -7.33 12.98
CA LEU A 25 3.63 -8.21 13.08
C LEU A 25 4.03 -9.62 13.52
N VAL A 26 5.04 -10.23 12.89
CA VAL A 26 5.52 -11.58 13.28
C VAL A 26 6.06 -11.59 14.71
N ASN A 27 6.80 -10.56 15.12
CA ASN A 27 7.30 -10.39 16.49
C ASN A 27 6.17 -10.10 17.51
N SER A 28 5.01 -9.63 17.07
CA SER A 28 3.82 -9.50 17.91
C SER A 28 3.06 -10.80 18.10
N GLY A 29 3.40 -11.85 17.35
CA GLY A 29 2.78 -13.17 17.36
C GLY A 29 1.61 -13.31 16.36
N ALA A 30 1.55 -12.47 15.32
CA ALA A 30 0.63 -12.64 14.21
C ALA A 30 1.13 -13.75 13.26
N ASN A 31 0.21 -14.42 12.57
CA ASN A 31 0.51 -15.27 11.41
C ASN A 31 0.43 -14.37 10.17
N VAL A 32 1.58 -14.09 9.58
CA VAL A 32 1.66 -13.10 8.50
C VAL A 32 1.77 -13.78 7.14
N ARG A 33 0.91 -13.37 6.21
CA ARG A 33 1.02 -13.63 4.78
C ARG A 33 1.58 -12.38 4.10
N ALA A 34 2.82 -12.49 3.61
CA ALA A 34 3.55 -11.42 2.96
C ALA A 34 3.50 -11.59 1.44
N VAL A 35 2.84 -10.67 0.74
CA VAL A 35 2.77 -10.70 -0.73
C VAL A 35 3.87 -9.83 -1.31
N VAL A 36 4.68 -10.44 -2.18
CA VAL A 36 5.78 -9.82 -2.92
C VAL A 36 5.58 -10.00 -4.43
N HIS A 37 6.17 -9.13 -5.24
CA HIS A 37 6.10 -9.23 -6.70
C HIS A 37 7.48 -9.56 -7.28
N LYS A 38 8.26 -8.55 -7.66
CA LYS A 38 9.57 -8.72 -8.33
C LYS A 38 10.73 -8.68 -7.34
N ARG A 39 10.63 -7.81 -6.33
CA ARG A 39 11.72 -7.60 -5.36
C ARG A 39 11.78 -8.74 -4.35
N GLU A 40 12.99 -9.18 -4.03
CA GLU A 40 13.23 -10.13 -2.95
C GLU A 40 13.03 -9.49 -1.57
N VAL A 41 12.70 -10.30 -0.59
CA VAL A 41 12.62 -9.87 0.81
C VAL A 41 14.03 -9.80 1.41
N LEU A 42 14.24 -8.81 2.27
CA LEU A 42 15.52 -8.59 2.96
C LEU A 42 15.43 -8.90 4.46
N PHE A 43 14.23 -9.16 4.98
CA PHE A 43 14.01 -9.54 6.37
C PHE A 43 14.20 -11.05 6.59
N GLU A 44 14.43 -11.43 7.85
CA GLU A 44 14.66 -12.82 8.25
C GLU A 44 13.41 -13.70 8.06
N LYS A 45 13.62 -15.02 7.97
CA LYS A 45 12.52 -15.98 7.95
C LYS A 45 12.02 -16.24 9.36
N PHE A 46 10.70 -16.26 9.53
CA PHE A 46 10.04 -16.54 10.79
C PHE A 46 9.08 -17.74 10.64
N PRO A 47 8.86 -18.55 11.68
CA PRO A 47 7.96 -19.70 11.62
C PRO A 47 6.49 -19.34 11.31
N ASN A 48 6.07 -18.15 11.70
CA ASN A 48 4.71 -17.60 11.49
C ASN A 48 4.62 -16.64 10.31
N LEU A 49 5.53 -16.77 9.33
CA LEU A 49 5.58 -15.96 8.11
C LEU A 49 5.46 -16.86 6.87
N GLU A 50 4.42 -16.61 6.08
CA GLU A 50 4.22 -17.15 4.75
C GLU A 50 4.57 -16.07 3.71
N ILE A 51 5.42 -16.37 2.74
CA ILE A 51 5.78 -15.46 1.65
C ILE A 51 5.17 -16.00 0.36
N ILE A 52 4.30 -15.19 -0.27
CA ILE A 52 3.66 -15.53 -1.54
C ILE A 52 4.09 -14.52 -2.60
N ARG A 53 4.51 -15.03 -3.75
CA ARG A 53 4.87 -14.21 -4.91
C ARG A 53 3.75 -14.21 -5.93
N GLY A 54 3.34 -13.01 -6.38
CA GLY A 54 2.34 -12.89 -7.43
C GLY A 54 2.04 -11.46 -7.83
N ASP A 55 1.07 -11.31 -8.73
CA ASP A 55 0.69 -10.05 -9.37
C ASP A 55 -0.72 -9.62 -8.92
N LEU A 56 -0.81 -8.57 -8.11
CA LEU A 56 -2.06 -8.02 -7.58
C LEU A 56 -2.92 -7.31 -8.65
N THR A 57 -2.43 -7.13 -9.87
CA THR A 57 -3.28 -6.69 -10.98
C THR A 57 -4.22 -7.80 -11.46
N LYS A 58 -4.05 -9.03 -10.96
CA LYS A 58 -4.88 -10.20 -11.27
C LYS A 58 -5.92 -10.40 -10.17
N PRO A 59 -7.23 -10.27 -10.47
CA PRO A 59 -8.29 -10.41 -9.46
C PRO A 59 -8.28 -11.77 -8.77
N GLU A 60 -7.99 -12.84 -9.49
CA GLU A 60 -7.96 -14.21 -8.97
C GLU A 60 -6.90 -14.35 -7.89
N PHE A 61 -5.71 -13.78 -8.11
CA PHE A 61 -4.63 -13.78 -7.13
C PHE A 61 -4.97 -12.96 -5.89
N CYS A 62 -5.63 -11.80 -6.06
CA CYS A 62 -6.10 -11.00 -4.93
C CYS A 62 -7.12 -11.77 -4.08
N SER A 63 -8.05 -12.50 -4.72
CA SER A 63 -9.02 -13.35 -4.03
C SER A 63 -8.34 -14.48 -3.25
N GLU A 64 -7.36 -15.15 -3.86
CA GLU A 64 -6.58 -16.22 -3.24
C GLU A 64 -5.84 -15.74 -1.98
N VAL A 65 -5.10 -14.64 -2.08
CA VAL A 65 -4.29 -14.14 -0.96
C VAL A 65 -5.12 -13.58 0.19
N CYS A 66 -6.37 -13.17 -0.06
CA CYS A 66 -7.33 -12.74 0.96
C CYS A 66 -8.04 -13.89 1.68
N GLU A 67 -7.83 -15.16 1.26
CA GLU A 67 -8.52 -16.31 1.85
C GLU A 67 -8.12 -16.53 3.31
N ASN A 68 -9.12 -16.60 4.20
CA ASN A 68 -8.93 -16.80 5.64
C ASN A 68 -8.04 -15.73 6.32
N ILE A 69 -8.13 -14.46 5.90
CA ILE A 69 -7.39 -13.33 6.47
C ILE A 69 -8.30 -12.51 7.39
N ASP A 70 -7.77 -12.14 8.57
CA ASP A 70 -8.48 -11.27 9.51
C ASP A 70 -8.22 -9.78 9.21
N TYR A 71 -6.98 -9.43 8.87
CA TYR A 71 -6.53 -8.04 8.68
C TYR A 71 -5.70 -7.90 7.41
N VAL A 72 -5.98 -6.87 6.62
CA VAL A 72 -5.19 -6.52 5.43
C VAL A 72 -4.47 -5.20 5.65
N PHE A 73 -3.18 -5.17 5.38
CA PHE A 73 -2.37 -3.97 5.20
C PHE A 73 -1.95 -3.87 3.74
N HIS A 74 -2.62 -3.01 3.00
CA HIS A 74 -2.36 -2.84 1.57
C HIS A 74 -1.36 -1.70 1.34
N LEU A 75 -0.09 -2.07 1.10
CA LEU A 75 1.04 -1.17 0.88
C LEU A 75 1.60 -1.27 -0.55
N ALA A 76 1.13 -2.23 -1.34
CA ALA A 76 1.59 -2.40 -2.72
C ALA A 76 1.25 -1.18 -3.57
N VAL A 77 2.21 -0.76 -4.38
CA VAL A 77 2.06 0.34 -5.33
C VAL A 77 3.10 0.18 -6.44
N GLU A 78 2.74 0.52 -7.67
CA GLU A 78 3.76 0.73 -8.71
C GLU A 78 4.25 2.17 -8.59
N THR A 79 5.53 2.34 -8.32
CA THR A 79 6.12 3.65 -8.09
C THR A 79 7.53 3.74 -8.69
N GLY A 80 8.07 4.93 -8.71
CA GLY A 80 9.42 5.22 -9.15
C GLY A 80 9.79 6.66 -8.84
N SER A 81 10.97 7.10 -9.28
CA SER A 81 11.39 8.50 -9.18
C SER A 81 10.39 9.44 -9.87
N ILE A 82 10.43 10.72 -9.54
CA ILE A 82 9.62 11.76 -10.18
C ILE A 82 9.79 11.72 -11.71
N SER A 83 11.04 11.54 -12.18
CA SER A 83 11.35 11.42 -13.60
C SER A 83 10.70 10.20 -14.26
N LYS A 84 10.71 9.02 -13.59
CA LYS A 84 10.06 7.81 -14.08
C LYS A 84 8.55 8.00 -14.17
N ASN A 85 7.94 8.59 -13.15
CA ASN A 85 6.50 8.87 -13.11
C ASN A 85 6.07 9.82 -14.23
N ALA A 86 6.86 10.84 -14.51
CA ALA A 86 6.60 11.80 -15.61
C ALA A 86 6.74 11.17 -17.00
N LYS A 87 7.71 10.26 -17.18
CA LYS A 87 7.95 9.59 -18.48
C LYS A 87 6.99 8.44 -18.76
N HIS A 88 6.47 7.76 -17.72
CA HIS A 88 5.68 6.54 -17.85
C HIS A 88 4.37 6.59 -17.05
N PRO A 89 3.53 7.64 -17.21
CA PRO A 89 2.35 7.85 -16.36
C PRO A 89 1.34 6.69 -16.42
N ALA A 90 1.05 6.17 -17.60
CA ALA A 90 0.12 5.05 -17.77
C ALA A 90 0.62 3.76 -17.12
N SER A 91 1.94 3.48 -17.23
CA SER A 91 2.57 2.29 -16.64
C SER A 91 2.63 2.34 -15.10
N ILE A 92 2.47 3.50 -14.51
CA ILE A 92 2.38 3.71 -13.05
C ILE A 92 0.92 3.69 -12.60
N MET A 93 0.05 4.47 -13.25
CA MET A 93 -1.34 4.64 -12.85
C MET A 93 -2.16 3.37 -12.98
N THR A 94 -2.08 2.72 -14.15
CA THR A 94 -2.94 1.56 -14.44
C THR A 94 -2.73 0.41 -13.46
N PRO A 95 -1.50 -0.11 -13.25
CA PRO A 95 -1.32 -1.20 -12.30
C PRO A 95 -1.63 -0.79 -10.85
N THR A 96 -1.34 0.46 -10.45
CA THR A 96 -1.67 0.95 -9.10
C THR A 96 -3.18 0.88 -8.85
N ILE A 97 -4.00 1.43 -9.76
CA ILE A 97 -5.47 1.41 -9.63
C ILE A 97 -6.00 -0.03 -9.63
N LEU A 98 -5.50 -0.88 -10.54
CA LEU A 98 -5.92 -2.28 -10.61
C LEU A 98 -5.62 -3.04 -9.31
N MET A 99 -4.42 -2.90 -8.76
CA MET A 99 -4.06 -3.52 -7.49
C MET A 99 -4.95 -3.05 -6.34
N ASP A 100 -5.12 -1.73 -6.21
CA ASP A 100 -5.92 -1.11 -5.14
C ASP A 100 -7.38 -1.60 -5.20
N PHE A 101 -7.99 -1.62 -6.41
CA PHE A 101 -9.38 -2.01 -6.62
C PHE A 101 -9.60 -3.51 -6.41
N ASN A 102 -8.73 -4.35 -6.95
CA ASN A 102 -8.82 -5.80 -6.80
C ASN A 102 -8.65 -6.21 -5.34
N MET A 103 -7.69 -5.62 -4.63
CA MET A 103 -7.43 -5.96 -3.23
C MET A 103 -8.59 -5.55 -2.32
N LEU A 104 -9.13 -4.34 -2.47
CA LEU A 104 -10.26 -3.92 -1.66
C LEU A 104 -11.51 -4.79 -1.93
N LYS A 105 -11.82 -5.02 -3.22
CA LYS A 105 -12.93 -5.90 -3.61
C LYS A 105 -12.77 -7.30 -3.03
N SER A 106 -11.59 -7.89 -3.15
CA SER A 106 -11.31 -9.23 -2.61
C SER A 106 -11.41 -9.29 -1.09
N ALA A 107 -10.89 -8.26 -0.39
CA ALA A 107 -11.00 -8.17 1.06
C ALA A 107 -12.46 -8.09 1.53
N HIS A 108 -13.30 -7.31 0.83
CA HIS A 108 -14.75 -7.25 1.08
C HIS A 108 -15.43 -8.60 0.87
N GLU A 109 -15.24 -9.23 -0.30
CA GLU A 109 -15.85 -10.52 -0.66
C GLU A 109 -15.45 -11.65 0.32
N LYS A 110 -14.20 -11.61 0.82
CA LYS A 110 -13.67 -12.56 1.82
C LYS A 110 -13.98 -12.16 3.26
N LYS A 111 -14.75 -11.08 3.48
CA LYS A 111 -15.19 -10.61 4.80
C LYS A 111 -14.02 -10.34 5.76
N VAL A 112 -12.95 -9.73 5.27
CA VAL A 112 -11.82 -9.30 6.09
C VAL A 112 -12.31 -8.34 7.18
N SER A 113 -11.92 -8.58 8.42
CA SER A 113 -12.42 -7.81 9.59
C SER A 113 -11.98 -6.35 9.57
N LYS A 114 -10.78 -6.06 9.02
CA LYS A 114 -10.28 -4.69 8.86
C LYS A 114 -9.28 -4.59 7.70
N TYR A 115 -9.46 -3.56 6.91
CA TYR A 115 -8.59 -3.22 5.78
C TYR A 115 -7.87 -1.90 6.04
N MET A 116 -6.56 -1.86 5.94
CA MET A 116 -5.78 -0.62 5.96
C MET A 116 -5.25 -0.33 4.56
N TYR A 117 -5.60 0.83 4.03
CA TYR A 117 -5.11 1.34 2.76
C TYR A 117 -4.00 2.37 2.97
N SER A 118 -2.87 2.16 2.30
CA SER A 118 -1.78 3.14 2.26
C SER A 118 -1.92 4.07 1.07
N SER A 119 -2.38 5.28 1.34
CA SER A 119 -2.32 6.41 0.44
C SER A 119 -0.92 7.08 0.53
N CYS A 120 -0.82 8.38 0.28
CA CYS A 120 0.42 9.15 0.44
C CYS A 120 0.13 10.62 0.71
N ALA A 121 1.09 11.35 1.28
CA ALA A 121 0.98 12.81 1.44
C ALA A 121 0.95 13.57 0.10
N CYS A 122 1.34 12.93 -1.02
CA CYS A 122 1.27 13.51 -2.35
C CYS A 122 -0.17 13.82 -2.83
N VAL A 123 -1.20 13.31 -2.13
CA VAL A 123 -2.61 13.65 -2.45
C VAL A 123 -3.00 15.09 -2.08
N TYR A 124 -2.24 15.76 -1.21
CA TYR A 124 -2.55 17.13 -0.81
C TYR A 124 -2.20 18.13 -1.92
N PRO A 125 -3.07 19.15 -2.17
CA PRO A 125 -2.73 20.24 -3.06
C PRO A 125 -1.49 21.01 -2.59
N HIS A 126 -0.72 21.57 -3.53
CA HIS A 126 0.55 22.23 -3.20
C HIS A 126 0.41 23.47 -2.31
N HIS A 127 -0.74 24.14 -2.35
CA HIS A 127 -0.99 25.38 -1.59
C HIS A 127 -1.48 25.14 -0.14
N ILE A 128 -1.67 23.88 0.26
CA ILE A 128 -2.15 23.54 1.61
C ILE A 128 -0.98 23.58 2.59
N GLU A 129 -1.05 24.46 3.58
CA GLU A 129 -0.09 24.55 4.68
C GLU A 129 -0.44 23.61 5.83
N ASN A 130 -1.73 23.51 6.18
CA ASN A 130 -2.23 22.61 7.21
C ASN A 130 -2.87 21.38 6.58
N MET A 131 -2.18 20.26 6.62
CA MET A 131 -2.59 18.99 6.00
C MET A 131 -3.51 18.19 6.93
N ASP A 132 -4.73 18.66 7.14
CA ASP A 132 -5.79 17.82 7.73
C ASP A 132 -6.36 16.85 6.68
N GLU A 133 -7.11 15.82 7.13
CA GLU A 133 -7.60 14.79 6.22
C GLU A 133 -8.56 15.32 5.15
N LYS A 134 -9.30 16.41 5.43
CA LYS A 134 -10.28 17.00 4.51
C LYS A 134 -9.60 17.83 3.43
N SER A 135 -8.55 18.57 3.80
CA SER A 135 -7.87 19.50 2.90
C SER A 135 -7.20 18.83 1.68
N ALA A 136 -7.07 17.50 1.69
CA ALA A 136 -6.63 16.76 0.51
C ALA A 136 -7.58 16.94 -0.70
N TRP A 137 -8.81 17.39 -0.50
CA TRP A 137 -9.83 17.57 -1.55
C TRP A 137 -10.03 19.04 -1.96
N ASP A 138 -9.29 19.98 -1.38
CA ASP A 138 -9.45 21.44 -1.59
C ASP A 138 -8.75 21.94 -2.86
N GLY A 139 -8.43 21.07 -3.79
CA GLY A 139 -7.86 21.40 -5.08
C GLY A 139 -7.16 20.23 -5.76
N PRO A 140 -6.59 20.43 -6.94
CA PRO A 140 -5.85 19.38 -7.65
C PRO A 140 -4.54 19.04 -6.93
N PRO A 141 -4.05 17.79 -7.06
CA PRO A 141 -2.73 17.42 -6.54
C PRO A 141 -1.61 18.11 -7.31
N PRO A 142 -0.37 18.15 -6.76
CA PRO A 142 0.79 18.75 -7.42
C PRO A 142 1.07 18.08 -8.76
N LYS A 143 1.29 18.88 -9.80
CA LYS A 143 1.59 18.37 -11.17
C LYS A 143 2.77 17.39 -11.23
N MET A 144 3.78 17.60 -10.41
CA MET A 144 4.96 16.72 -10.38
C MET A 144 4.64 15.30 -9.88
N HIS A 145 3.54 15.11 -9.14
CA HIS A 145 3.08 13.83 -8.63
C HIS A 145 1.69 13.46 -9.16
N GLU A 146 1.19 14.16 -10.18
CA GLU A 146 -0.21 14.10 -10.62
C GLU A 146 -0.73 12.68 -10.79
N THR A 147 0.01 11.84 -11.52
CA THR A 147 -0.38 10.46 -11.84
C THR A 147 -0.60 9.62 -10.59
N ILE A 148 0.38 9.56 -9.71
CA ILE A 148 0.27 8.75 -8.48
C ILE A 148 -0.74 9.35 -7.49
N SER A 149 -0.80 10.67 -7.41
CA SER A 149 -1.73 11.36 -6.51
C SER A 149 -3.19 11.13 -6.90
N TRP A 150 -3.53 11.20 -8.19
CA TRP A 150 -4.87 10.88 -8.67
C TRP A 150 -5.20 9.39 -8.49
N SER A 151 -4.25 8.48 -8.72
CA SER A 151 -4.46 7.06 -8.43
C SER A 151 -4.84 6.86 -6.97
N LYS A 152 -4.08 7.47 -6.05
CA LYS A 152 -4.33 7.35 -4.61
C LYS A 152 -5.65 7.98 -4.18
N ARG A 153 -6.03 9.17 -4.72
CA ARG A 153 -7.33 9.78 -4.44
C ARG A 153 -8.50 8.92 -4.93
N ILE A 154 -8.41 8.33 -6.13
CA ILE A 154 -9.44 7.44 -6.66
C ILE A 154 -9.61 6.22 -5.74
N SER A 155 -8.52 5.64 -5.27
CA SER A 155 -8.55 4.50 -4.36
C SER A 155 -9.06 4.88 -2.96
N GLU A 156 -8.75 6.08 -2.45
CA GLU A 156 -9.38 6.60 -1.22
C GLU A 156 -10.90 6.75 -1.37
N LEU A 157 -11.35 7.28 -2.51
CA LEU A 157 -12.78 7.41 -2.80
C LEU A 157 -13.47 6.04 -2.89
N GLN A 158 -12.81 5.04 -3.47
CA GLN A 158 -13.29 3.66 -3.47
C GLN A 158 -13.41 3.12 -2.03
N CYS A 159 -12.39 3.32 -1.18
CA CYS A 159 -12.43 2.92 0.23
C CYS A 159 -13.62 3.56 0.96
N GLN A 160 -13.82 4.87 0.79
CA GLN A 160 -14.96 5.59 1.38
C GLN A 160 -16.31 5.09 0.86
N SER A 161 -16.39 4.70 -0.42
CA SER A 161 -17.60 4.13 -1.01
C SER A 161 -17.96 2.80 -0.39
N PHE A 162 -16.98 1.90 -0.19
CA PHE A 162 -17.17 0.62 0.49
C PHE A 162 -17.56 0.78 1.97
N GLN A 163 -16.95 1.74 2.68
CA GLN A 163 -17.36 2.07 4.05
C GLN A 163 -18.82 2.54 4.10
N LYS A 164 -19.21 3.41 3.17
CA LYS A 164 -20.56 3.98 3.15
C LYS A 164 -21.64 2.97 2.76
N GLU A 165 -21.37 2.14 1.77
CA GLU A 165 -22.36 1.22 1.19
C GLU A 165 -22.48 -0.09 1.99
N PHE A 166 -21.34 -0.66 2.39
CA PHE A 166 -21.29 -1.99 3.01
C PHE A 166 -20.93 -1.97 4.50
N GLY A 167 -20.50 -0.83 5.03
CA GLY A 167 -20.08 -0.73 6.43
C GLY A 167 -18.70 -1.33 6.71
N ASP A 168 -17.88 -1.53 5.68
CA ASP A 168 -16.54 -2.12 5.81
C ASP A 168 -15.65 -1.32 6.74
N ASN A 169 -14.91 -2.01 7.60
CA ASN A 169 -13.98 -1.38 8.54
C ASN A 169 -12.65 -1.07 7.85
N ILE A 170 -12.56 0.11 7.23
CA ILE A 170 -11.40 0.55 6.47
C ILE A 170 -10.71 1.71 7.19
N SER A 171 -9.38 1.68 7.24
CA SER A 171 -8.55 2.81 7.66
C SER A 171 -7.68 3.27 6.50
N ILE A 172 -7.70 4.56 6.19
CA ILE A 172 -6.82 5.18 5.20
C ILE A 172 -5.70 5.89 5.95
N VAL A 173 -4.44 5.61 5.57
CA VAL A 173 -3.27 6.31 6.10
C VAL A 173 -2.52 7.00 4.97
N ARG A 174 -2.00 8.19 5.23
CA ARG A 174 -1.24 9.00 4.28
C ARG A 174 0.18 9.21 4.80
N PRO A 175 1.08 8.24 4.59
CA PRO A 175 2.48 8.40 4.99
C PRO A 175 3.07 9.63 4.31
N SER A 176 3.89 10.37 5.04
CA SER A 176 4.76 11.40 4.51
C SER A 176 6.04 10.77 3.94
N ASN A 177 7.04 11.57 3.62
CA ASN A 177 8.31 11.07 3.12
C ASN A 177 8.98 10.19 4.18
N THR A 178 9.16 8.93 3.86
CA THR A 178 9.80 7.93 4.71
C THR A 178 11.13 7.51 4.09
N TYR A 179 12.12 7.20 4.91
CA TYR A 179 13.42 6.68 4.52
C TYR A 179 13.95 5.73 5.61
N GLY A 180 14.85 4.85 5.27
CA GLY A 180 15.45 3.94 6.24
C GLY A 180 15.89 2.60 5.64
N PRO A 181 16.24 1.61 6.49
CA PRO A 181 16.56 0.27 6.04
C PRO A 181 15.46 -0.32 5.16
N TYR A 182 15.80 -1.14 4.19
CA TYR A 182 14.91 -1.74 3.19
C TYR A 182 14.44 -0.77 2.07
N ASP A 183 14.89 0.47 2.05
CA ASP A 183 14.59 1.40 0.96
C ASP A 183 15.35 1.04 -0.34
N HIS A 184 15.13 1.79 -1.39
CA HIS A 184 15.94 1.76 -2.61
C HIS A 184 17.12 2.70 -2.46
N PHE A 185 18.32 2.20 -2.66
CA PHE A 185 19.57 2.95 -2.53
C PHE A 185 20.28 3.12 -3.87
N ASP A 186 19.54 3.29 -4.95
CA ASP A 186 20.09 3.57 -6.29
C ASP A 186 19.67 4.97 -6.76
N ILE A 187 20.55 5.64 -7.48
CA ILE A 187 20.38 7.05 -7.89
C ILE A 187 19.16 7.25 -8.80
N GLU A 188 18.75 6.25 -9.56
CA GLU A 188 17.66 6.40 -10.54
C GLU A 188 16.26 6.20 -9.94
N ASN A 189 16.12 5.36 -8.92
CA ASN A 189 14.81 4.94 -8.39
C ASN A 189 14.57 5.34 -6.94
N SER A 190 15.59 5.82 -6.21
CA SER A 190 15.48 6.18 -4.81
C SER A 190 14.95 7.60 -4.58
N HIS A 191 14.47 7.83 -3.36
CA HIS A 191 14.22 9.18 -2.85
C HIS A 191 15.53 9.88 -2.48
N VAL A 192 15.49 11.22 -2.36
CA VAL A 192 16.69 12.07 -2.17
C VAL A 192 17.60 11.59 -1.03
N ILE A 193 17.04 11.26 0.14
CA ILE A 193 17.85 10.84 1.30
C ILE A 193 18.49 9.47 1.06
N SER A 194 17.80 8.55 0.40
CA SER A 194 18.31 7.20 0.12
C SER A 194 19.30 7.16 -1.04
N ALA A 195 19.38 8.25 -1.84
CA ALA A 195 20.31 8.37 -2.97
C ALA A 195 21.70 8.86 -2.55
N PHE A 196 21.86 9.39 -1.33
CA PHE A 196 23.10 9.88 -0.74
C PHE A 196 23.56 8.99 0.42
#